data_6c74d7bb1ac1d683af2e15f2d254a58f
#
_entry.id   6c74d7bb1ac1d683af2e15f2d254a58f
#
_cell.length_a   1.000
_cell.length_b   1.000
_cell.length_c   1.000
_cell.angle_alpha   90.00
_cell.angle_beta   90.00
_cell.angle_gamma   90.00
#
_symmetry.space_group_name_H-M   'P 1'
#
loop_
_entity.id
_entity.type
_entity.pdbx_description
1 polymer ?
#
loop_
_entity_poly.entity_id
_entity_poly.type
_entity_poly.pdbx_seq_one_letter_code
_entity_poly.pdbx_strand_id
1 'polypeptide(L)'
;MKMYTPKVSIVIPAYNASNYLAEAIDSALEQTYSNIEIIVVNDGSTDDGLTEQIALSYGDRILYIAKPNGGVSSALNCGIQNMTGDYFAWLSHDD
;
A
#
# COMPACT_ATOMS: atom_id res chain seq x y z
N MET A 1 -12.98 31.06 -0.68
CA MET A 1 -11.77 30.58 0.01
C MET A 1 -11.61 29.08 -0.14
N LYS A 2 -10.41 28.65 -0.46
CA LYS A 2 -10.14 27.26 -0.67
C LYS A 2 -9.69 26.61 0.64
N MET A 3 -10.38 25.56 1.06
CA MET A 3 -9.99 24.86 2.27
C MET A 3 -8.84 23.90 1.97
N TYR A 4 -7.87 23.88 2.87
CA TYR A 4 -6.79 22.92 2.77
C TYR A 4 -7.28 21.55 3.21
N THR A 5 -7.09 20.57 2.35
CA THR A 5 -7.45 19.18 2.63
C THR A 5 -6.18 18.34 2.57
N PRO A 6 -5.64 17.94 3.72
CA PRO A 6 -4.40 17.16 3.70
C PRO A 6 -4.59 15.82 3.00
N LYS A 7 -3.53 15.37 2.34
CA LYS A 7 -3.52 14.09 1.66
C LYS A 7 -2.88 13.06 2.57
N VAL A 8 -3.49 11.89 2.66
CA VAL A 8 -2.99 10.78 3.48
C VAL A 8 -2.47 9.69 2.55
N SER A 9 -1.24 9.26 2.79
CA SER A 9 -0.64 8.14 2.07
C SER A 9 -0.74 6.89 2.94
N ILE A 10 -1.45 5.87 2.44
CA ILE A 10 -1.63 4.61 3.15
C ILE A 10 -0.67 3.60 2.53
N VAL A 11 0.31 3.15 3.30
CA VAL A 11 1.30 2.18 2.84
C VAL A 11 0.90 0.79 3.32
N ILE A 12 0.87 -0.16 2.40
CA ILE A 12 0.55 -1.55 2.70
C ILE A 12 1.77 -2.39 2.35
N PRO A 13 2.58 -2.76 3.35
CA PRO A 13 3.69 -3.66 3.09
C PRO A 13 3.13 -5.06 2.87
N ALA A 14 3.61 -5.75 1.85
CA ALA A 14 3.09 -7.05 1.47
C ALA A 14 4.23 -8.04 1.26
N TYR A 15 4.14 -9.17 1.94
CA TYR A 15 5.07 -10.28 1.75
C TYR A 15 4.26 -11.56 1.80
N ASN A 16 4.20 -12.28 0.67
CA ASN A 16 3.40 -13.51 0.55
C ASN A 16 1.98 -13.26 1.09
N ALA A 17 1.35 -12.22 0.55
CA ALA A 17 0.15 -11.63 1.12
C ALA A 17 -1.13 -12.02 0.37
N SER A 18 -1.09 -13.11 -0.40
CA SER A 18 -2.21 -13.46 -1.28
C SER A 18 -3.52 -13.68 -0.53
N ASN A 19 -3.45 -14.05 0.76
CA ASN A 19 -4.65 -14.36 1.53
C ASN A 19 -5.27 -13.14 2.21
N TYR A 20 -4.62 -11.97 2.18
CA TYR A 20 -5.17 -10.79 2.85
C TYR A 20 -5.03 -9.48 2.09
N LEU A 21 -4.22 -9.45 1.02
CA LEU A 21 -3.90 -8.19 0.36
C LEU A 21 -5.13 -7.53 -0.25
N ALA A 22 -5.98 -8.30 -0.90
CA ALA A 22 -7.19 -7.73 -1.51
C ALA A 22 -8.08 -7.09 -0.45
N GLU A 23 -8.24 -7.75 0.70
CA GLU A 23 -9.04 -7.20 1.78
C GLU A 23 -8.43 -5.89 2.31
N ALA A 24 -7.12 -5.86 2.45
CA ALA A 24 -6.44 -4.65 2.93
C ALA A 24 -6.61 -3.49 1.95
N ILE A 25 -6.43 -3.75 0.65
CA ILE A 25 -6.59 -2.71 -0.36
C ILE A 25 -8.04 -2.24 -0.41
N ASP A 26 -8.98 -3.18 -0.41
CA ASP A 26 -10.41 -2.83 -0.44
C ASP A 26 -10.78 -1.98 0.77
N SER A 27 -10.27 -2.34 1.94
CA SER A 27 -10.52 -1.58 3.15
C SER A 27 -10.00 -0.15 3.04
N ALA A 28 -8.81 0.01 2.45
CA ALA A 28 -8.25 1.34 2.26
C ALA A 28 -9.06 2.15 1.25
N LEU A 29 -9.52 1.49 0.18
CA LEU A 29 -10.33 2.17 -0.85
C LEU A 29 -11.69 2.58 -0.33
N GLU A 30 -12.21 1.91 0.71
CA GLU A 30 -13.52 2.21 1.28
C GLU A 30 -13.48 3.34 2.32
N GLN A 31 -12.32 3.92 2.57
CA GLN A 31 -12.22 5.03 3.51
C GLN A 31 -13.12 6.17 3.09
N THR A 32 -13.76 6.81 4.07
CA THR A 32 -14.60 7.97 3.79
C THR A 32 -13.79 9.20 3.43
N TYR A 33 -12.53 9.26 3.86
CA TYR A 33 -11.66 10.37 3.52
C TYR A 33 -11.22 10.22 2.07
N SER A 34 -11.53 11.22 1.24
CA SER A 34 -11.37 11.08 -0.20
C SER A 34 -9.96 11.43 -0.69
N ASN A 35 -9.17 12.17 0.09
CA ASN A 35 -7.86 12.60 -0.37
C ASN A 35 -6.78 11.64 0.14
N ILE A 36 -6.76 10.45 -0.45
CA ILE A 36 -5.80 9.41 -0.07
C ILE A 36 -5.07 8.88 -1.30
N GLU A 37 -3.89 8.35 -1.07
CA GLU A 37 -3.22 7.49 -2.04
C GLU A 37 -2.86 6.19 -1.34
N ILE A 38 -2.88 5.10 -2.08
CA ILE A 38 -2.58 3.78 -1.53
C ILE A 38 -1.31 3.28 -2.20
N ILE A 39 -0.31 2.93 -1.40
CA ILE A 39 0.97 2.44 -1.91
C ILE A 39 1.17 1.02 -1.39
N VAL A 40 1.19 0.06 -2.31
CA VAL A 40 1.44 -1.34 -1.97
C VAL A 40 2.90 -1.64 -2.27
N VAL A 41 3.65 -2.03 -1.26
CA VAL A 41 5.07 -2.37 -1.43
C VAL A 41 5.21 -3.88 -1.27
N ASN A 42 5.50 -4.56 -2.37
CA ASN A 42 5.74 -5.99 -2.38
C ASN A 42 7.19 -6.23 -2.00
N ASP A 43 7.40 -6.78 -0.80
CA ASP A 43 8.71 -6.93 -0.19
C ASP A 43 9.34 -8.27 -0.56
N GLY A 44 9.50 -8.52 -1.86
CA GLY A 44 10.17 -9.70 -2.35
C GLY A 44 9.39 -11.00 -2.13
N SER A 45 8.09 -10.97 -2.36
CA SER A 45 7.25 -12.17 -2.16
C SER A 45 7.74 -13.34 -3.01
N THR A 46 7.60 -14.54 -2.44
CA THR A 46 8.04 -15.80 -3.05
C THR A 46 6.87 -16.75 -3.27
N ASP A 47 5.70 -16.23 -3.58
CA ASP A 47 4.46 -17.01 -3.72
C ASP A 47 4.05 -17.17 -5.18
N ASP A 48 5.02 -17.38 -6.06
CA ASP A 48 4.79 -17.57 -7.50
C ASP A 48 4.03 -16.41 -8.15
N GLY A 49 4.23 -15.20 -7.63
CA GLY A 49 3.65 -14.02 -8.22
C GLY A 49 2.21 -13.74 -7.80
N LEU A 50 1.66 -14.49 -6.86
CA LEU A 50 0.26 -14.27 -6.44
C LEU A 50 0.07 -12.90 -5.80
N THR A 51 0.99 -12.48 -4.92
CA THR A 51 0.89 -11.17 -4.30
C THR A 51 0.92 -10.06 -5.35
N GLU A 52 1.86 -10.16 -6.29
CA GLU A 52 1.97 -9.17 -7.37
C GLU A 52 0.72 -9.17 -8.23
N GLN A 53 0.20 -10.34 -8.56
CA GLN A 53 -0.98 -10.45 -9.43
C GLN A 53 -2.18 -9.75 -8.79
N ILE A 54 -2.37 -9.94 -7.49
CA ILE A 54 -3.46 -9.29 -6.76
C ILE A 54 -3.29 -7.78 -6.79
N ALA A 55 -2.08 -7.29 -6.48
CA ALA A 55 -1.84 -5.85 -6.48
C ALA A 55 -2.07 -5.24 -7.86
N LEU A 56 -1.55 -5.88 -8.90
CA LEU A 56 -1.68 -5.35 -10.26
C LEU A 56 -3.12 -5.34 -10.75
N SER A 57 -3.98 -6.18 -10.17
CA SER A 57 -5.39 -6.21 -10.56
C SER A 57 -6.13 -4.91 -10.22
N TYR A 58 -5.57 -4.09 -9.34
CA TYR A 58 -6.19 -2.81 -8.97
C TYR A 58 -5.82 -1.67 -9.92
N GLY A 59 -4.86 -1.91 -10.80
CA GLY A 59 -4.49 -0.91 -11.80
C GLY A 59 -4.02 0.39 -11.18
N ASP A 60 -4.51 1.50 -11.71
CA ASP A 60 -4.06 2.82 -11.29
C ASP A 60 -4.77 3.34 -10.03
N ARG A 61 -5.57 2.51 -9.38
CA ARG A 61 -6.16 2.88 -8.08
C ARG A 61 -5.14 2.81 -6.95
N ILE A 62 -4.02 2.16 -7.18
CA ILE A 62 -2.93 2.08 -6.20
C ILE A 62 -1.61 2.35 -6.91
N LEU A 63 -0.59 2.67 -6.12
CA LEU A 63 0.79 2.69 -6.59
C LEU A 63 1.43 1.37 -6.14
N TYR A 64 1.89 0.58 -7.09
CA TYR A 64 2.49 -0.71 -6.79
C TYR A 64 4.01 -0.61 -6.94
N ILE A 65 4.74 -1.07 -5.92
CA ILE A 65 6.20 -1.08 -5.92
C ILE A 65 6.67 -2.47 -5.53
N ALA A 66 7.58 -3.03 -6.33
CA ALA A 66 8.23 -4.29 -6.00
C ALA A 66 9.66 -4.00 -5.58
N LYS A 67 10.15 -4.69 -4.55
CA LYS A 67 11.51 -4.51 -4.07
C LYS A 67 12.06 -5.84 -3.56
N PRO A 68 13.39 -5.98 -3.47
CA PRO A 68 13.98 -7.17 -2.84
C PRO A 68 13.57 -7.25 -1.38
N ASN A 69 13.43 -8.48 -0.87
CA ASN A 69 13.04 -8.67 0.52
C ASN A 69 14.01 -7.98 1.48
N GLY A 70 13.47 -7.19 2.40
CA GLY A 70 14.27 -6.49 3.38
C GLY A 70 13.56 -6.32 4.71
N GLY A 71 12.35 -6.89 4.83
CA GLY A 71 11.58 -6.81 6.06
C GLY A 71 10.58 -5.66 6.04
N VAL A 72 9.70 -5.65 7.05
CA VAL A 72 8.59 -4.69 7.09
C VAL A 72 9.07 -3.25 7.19
N SER A 73 10.13 -3.01 7.97
CA SER A 73 10.66 -1.64 8.08
C SER A 73 11.20 -1.14 6.75
N SER A 74 11.87 -2.01 6.00
CA SER A 74 12.38 -1.66 4.68
C SER A 74 11.23 -1.35 3.72
N ALA A 75 10.16 -2.14 3.77
CA ALA A 75 9.00 -1.91 2.93
C ALA A 75 8.31 -0.59 3.28
N LEU A 76 8.15 -0.31 4.57
CA LEU A 76 7.55 0.96 5.00
C LEU A 76 8.39 2.15 4.58
N ASN A 77 9.71 2.07 4.72
CA ASN A 77 10.59 3.14 4.27
C ASN A 77 10.48 3.37 2.78
N CYS A 78 10.38 2.30 2.00
CA CYS A 78 10.18 2.40 0.56
C CYS A 78 8.89 3.16 0.24
N GLY A 79 7.81 2.82 0.94
CA GLY A 79 6.54 3.52 0.76
C GLY A 79 6.64 4.99 1.11
N ILE A 80 7.29 5.29 2.23
CA ILE A 80 7.47 6.68 2.67
C ILE A 80 8.28 7.48 1.64
N GLN A 81 9.31 6.88 1.07
CA GLN A 81 10.15 7.56 0.08
C GLN A 81 9.37 7.88 -1.20
N ASN A 82 8.30 7.16 -1.46
CA ASN A 82 7.52 7.32 -2.68
C ASN A 82 6.17 7.99 -2.45
N MET A 83 5.85 8.35 -1.22
CA MET A 83 4.57 8.96 -0.94
C MET A 83 4.54 10.43 -1.35
N THR A 84 3.35 10.91 -1.68
CA THR A 84 3.13 12.33 -1.99
C THR A 84 2.15 12.98 -1.01
N GLY A 85 1.68 12.24 -0.01
CA GLY A 85 0.75 12.77 0.96
C GLY A 85 1.42 13.59 2.04
N ASP A 86 0.61 14.31 2.79
CA ASP A 86 1.07 15.12 3.91
C ASP A 86 1.23 14.28 5.17
N TYR A 87 0.46 13.21 5.27
CA TYR A 87 0.48 12.30 6.42
C TYR A 87 0.64 10.87 5.96
N PHE A 88 1.14 10.05 6.85
CA PHE A 88 1.45 8.66 6.58
C PHE A 88 0.65 7.76 7.52
N ALA A 89 0.05 6.73 6.96
CA ALA A 89 -0.56 5.64 7.71
C ALA A 89 -0.16 4.33 7.06
N TRP A 90 -0.25 3.23 7.80
CA TRP A 90 0.05 1.94 7.21
C TRP A 90 -0.89 0.87 7.74
N LEU A 91 -1.10 -0.16 6.92
CA LEU A 91 -1.95 -1.30 7.26
C LEU A 91 -1.13 -2.57 7.20
N SER A 92 -1.35 -3.44 8.17
CA SER A 92 -0.70 -4.74 8.25
C SER A 92 -1.76 -5.77 8.56
N HIS A 93 -1.58 -7.00 8.07
CA HIS A 93 -2.58 -8.03 8.33
C HIS A 93 -2.55 -8.53 9.78
N ASP A 94 -1.54 -8.15 10.53
CA ASP A 94 -1.43 -8.52 11.93
C ASP A 94 -2.25 -7.60 12.84
N ASP A 95 -2.82 -6.60 12.30
CA ASP A 95 -3.63 -5.65 13.07
C ASP A 95 -5.11 -6.11 13.20
#